data_113cd43c0b798583ca949cbb751799a2
#
_entry.id   113cd43c0b798583ca949cbb751799a2
#
_cell.length_a   1.000
_cell.length_b   1.000
_cell.length_c   1.000
_cell.angle_alpha   90.00
_cell.angle_beta   90.00
_cell.angle_gamma   90.00
#
_symmetry.space_group_name_H-M   'P 1'
#
loop_
_entity.id
_entity.type
_entity.pdbx_description
1 polymer ?
#
loop_
_entity_poly.entity_id
_entity_poly.type
_entity_poly.pdbx_seq_one_letter_code
_entity_poly.pdbx_strand_id
1 'polypeptide(L)'
;MNIQKRINALRSSMAQKGIDIYIIPTADFHHSEYVGDYFKFREYMTGFTGSAGTAVFTSKKAGLWTDGRYFIQAEQQLAGSGIDLYRSGEPGVPSIEEFLEKELQEGQILGFDGRTISYEEGTSYRQLAEQNHASVNFLQDLASEIWTDRPDLPSEPAFLLEDQYTGEGIESKLTRVRLKMKEYGCDTHILSSLDDIAWLFNIRGNDIAYCPLVLSYAIVYNDSVELFADTSKFSDTLLQLFAQQQIILHPYEEIYDTVSQFNENQTVLLDSRIMNYSLYRKIPEFVTVVDRPNPEILMKCIKNDVQVENLKAAHLKDGIAHTRFMYWLKTNSGEFPVTELSASQKLEEFRAMQNGFIGPSFAPISAYGEHGAIVHYSADEESNVELKPGKLFMTDTGGHYLQGSTDITRTVAIGEAGQVEKEHFTLVVRAMLRLASTIFLHGCSGTNLDCIAREVFWKKGLNFNHGTGHGVGYLLNIHEGPINFRWKEGKTPSQTFEKNMVITDEP
;
A
#
# COMPACT_ATOMS: atom_id res chain seq x y z
N MET A 1 -14.55 -16.32 -16.33
CA MET A 1 -16.02 -16.02 -16.22
C MET A 1 -16.19 -14.53 -16.44
N ASN A 2 -17.21 -14.04 -17.20
CA ASN A 2 -17.39 -12.58 -17.36
C ASN A 2 -17.95 -11.94 -16.07
N ILE A 3 -17.79 -10.63 -15.92
CA ILE A 3 -18.15 -9.86 -14.70
C ILE A 3 -19.62 -10.10 -14.29
N GLN A 4 -20.57 -10.05 -15.23
CA GLN A 4 -21.97 -10.24 -14.92
C GLN A 4 -22.28 -11.65 -14.34
N LYS A 5 -21.59 -12.68 -14.80
CA LYS A 5 -21.72 -14.04 -14.24
C LYS A 5 -21.14 -14.11 -12.82
N ARG A 6 -20.03 -13.40 -12.56
CA ARG A 6 -19.43 -13.30 -11.22
C ARG A 6 -20.37 -12.59 -10.25
N ILE A 7 -20.98 -11.47 -10.65
CA ILE A 7 -21.99 -10.76 -9.85
C ILE A 7 -23.18 -11.65 -9.51
N ASN A 8 -23.69 -12.41 -10.50
CA ASN A 8 -24.82 -13.33 -10.27
C ASN A 8 -24.44 -14.48 -9.31
N ALA A 9 -23.22 -15.02 -9.42
CA ALA A 9 -22.71 -16.03 -8.49
C ALA A 9 -22.59 -15.47 -7.07
N LEU A 10 -22.05 -14.28 -6.91
CA LEU A 10 -21.96 -13.58 -5.62
C LEU A 10 -23.34 -13.39 -5.00
N ARG A 11 -24.31 -12.86 -5.75
CA ARG A 11 -25.68 -12.67 -5.26
C ARG A 11 -26.35 -13.96 -4.86
N SER A 12 -26.08 -15.06 -5.58
CA SER A 12 -26.60 -16.39 -5.22
C SER A 12 -25.99 -16.90 -3.91
N SER A 13 -24.67 -16.73 -3.70
CA SER A 13 -24.01 -17.09 -2.45
C SER A 13 -24.48 -16.20 -1.30
N MET A 14 -24.60 -14.87 -1.50
CA MET A 14 -25.18 -13.96 -0.52
C MET A 14 -26.56 -14.41 -0.07
N ALA A 15 -27.46 -14.73 -1.01
CA ALA A 15 -28.82 -15.18 -0.69
C ALA A 15 -28.84 -16.50 0.11
N GLN A 16 -27.95 -17.45 -0.20
CA GLN A 16 -27.83 -18.72 0.55
C GLN A 16 -27.34 -18.49 2.00
N LYS A 17 -26.53 -17.44 2.22
CA LYS A 17 -26.00 -17.08 3.55
C LYS A 17 -26.88 -16.06 4.29
N GLY A 18 -27.99 -15.61 3.67
CA GLY A 18 -28.86 -14.57 4.24
C GLY A 18 -28.21 -13.20 4.28
N ILE A 19 -27.27 -12.89 3.38
CA ILE A 19 -26.56 -11.61 3.30
C ILE A 19 -27.24 -10.74 2.25
N ASP A 20 -27.61 -9.52 2.63
CA ASP A 20 -28.32 -8.57 1.76
C ASP A 20 -27.39 -7.60 1.03
N ILE A 21 -26.33 -7.18 1.71
CA ILE A 21 -25.27 -6.31 1.18
C ILE A 21 -23.92 -6.93 1.49
N TYR A 22 -22.98 -6.95 0.52
CA TYR A 22 -21.64 -7.49 0.73
C TYR A 22 -20.56 -6.48 0.28
N ILE A 23 -19.58 -6.23 1.15
CA ILE A 23 -18.47 -5.29 0.94
C ILE A 23 -17.20 -6.06 0.60
N ILE A 24 -16.48 -5.61 -0.43
CA ILE A 24 -15.22 -6.19 -0.89
C ILE A 24 -14.20 -5.07 -1.10
N PRO A 25 -13.28 -4.82 -0.15
CA PRO A 25 -12.22 -3.83 -0.31
C PRO A 25 -11.07 -4.38 -1.15
N THR A 26 -10.17 -3.49 -1.58
CA THR A 26 -8.79 -3.87 -1.90
C THR A 26 -8.05 -3.98 -0.57
N ALA A 27 -7.92 -5.18 -0.06
CA ALA A 27 -7.19 -5.44 1.18
C ALA A 27 -6.75 -6.90 1.26
N ASP A 28 -5.60 -7.13 1.90
CA ASP A 28 -5.22 -8.41 2.46
C ASP A 28 -5.61 -8.49 3.95
N PHE A 29 -5.16 -9.51 4.66
CA PHE A 29 -5.44 -9.67 6.09
C PHE A 29 -4.63 -8.74 7.00
N HIS A 30 -3.73 -7.94 6.41
CA HIS A 30 -2.77 -7.05 7.07
C HIS A 30 -2.99 -5.57 6.74
N HIS A 31 -3.97 -5.26 5.88
CA HIS A 31 -4.22 -3.93 5.33
C HIS A 31 -3.01 -3.32 4.60
N SER A 32 -2.26 -4.17 3.88
CA SER A 32 -1.19 -3.73 3.01
C SER A 32 -1.73 -2.87 1.86
N GLU A 33 -0.93 -1.92 1.38
CA GLU A 33 -1.31 -1.07 0.24
C GLU A 33 -1.39 -1.87 -1.06
N TYR A 34 -0.39 -2.72 -1.31
CA TYR A 34 -0.42 -3.69 -2.40
C TYR A 34 -0.78 -5.06 -1.84
N VAL A 35 -1.56 -5.80 -2.57
CA VAL A 35 -2.05 -7.11 -2.13
C VAL A 35 -1.56 -8.22 -3.05
N GLY A 36 -1.22 -9.37 -2.47
CA GLY A 36 -0.88 -10.57 -3.22
C GLY A 36 -2.07 -11.10 -4.02
N ASP A 37 -1.81 -11.93 -5.02
CA ASP A 37 -2.82 -12.41 -5.97
C ASP A 37 -3.99 -13.14 -5.31
N TYR A 38 -3.73 -13.86 -4.22
CA TYR A 38 -4.77 -14.50 -3.40
C TYR A 38 -5.85 -13.51 -2.93
N PHE A 39 -5.50 -12.26 -2.67
CA PHE A 39 -6.37 -11.24 -2.10
C PHE A 39 -7.08 -10.36 -3.14
N LYS A 40 -6.86 -10.55 -4.44
CA LYS A 40 -7.42 -9.72 -5.52
C LYS A 40 -8.91 -9.99 -5.80
N PHE A 41 -9.71 -10.29 -4.77
CA PHE A 41 -11.12 -10.60 -4.94
C PHE A 41 -11.93 -9.43 -5.48
N ARG A 42 -11.65 -8.19 -5.06
CA ARG A 42 -12.29 -6.98 -5.61
C ARG A 42 -12.02 -6.86 -7.12
N GLU A 43 -10.76 -7.07 -7.55
CA GLU A 43 -10.38 -7.08 -8.96
C GLU A 43 -11.07 -8.20 -9.72
N TYR A 44 -11.08 -9.42 -9.18
CA TYR A 44 -11.82 -10.54 -9.77
C TYR A 44 -13.30 -10.21 -9.96
N MET A 45 -13.96 -9.59 -8.99
CA MET A 45 -15.38 -9.27 -9.05
C MET A 45 -15.71 -8.14 -10.02
N THR A 46 -14.85 -7.14 -10.15
CA THR A 46 -15.15 -5.90 -10.87
C THR A 46 -14.44 -5.78 -12.22
N GLY A 47 -13.32 -6.47 -12.41
CA GLY A 47 -12.41 -6.24 -13.54
C GLY A 47 -11.60 -4.96 -13.43
N PHE A 48 -11.76 -4.18 -12.37
CA PHE A 48 -10.97 -2.99 -12.11
C PHE A 48 -9.63 -3.38 -11.48
N THR A 49 -8.50 -3.01 -12.11
CA THR A 49 -7.15 -3.44 -11.70
C THR A 49 -6.41 -2.41 -10.83
N GLY A 50 -6.98 -1.22 -10.61
CA GLY A 50 -6.35 -0.20 -9.74
C GLY A 50 -6.11 -0.70 -8.32
N SER A 51 -5.06 -0.22 -7.64
CA SER A 51 -4.65 -0.74 -6.33
C SER A 51 -5.52 -0.24 -5.15
N ALA A 52 -6.43 0.70 -5.37
CA ALA A 52 -7.30 1.21 -4.31
C ALA A 52 -8.76 1.27 -4.74
N GLY A 53 -9.64 0.70 -3.95
CA GLY A 53 -11.08 0.76 -4.15
C GLY A 53 -11.84 -0.26 -3.32
N THR A 54 -13.12 0.03 -3.10
CA THR A 54 -14.04 -0.86 -2.38
C THR A 54 -15.28 -1.08 -3.23
N ALA A 55 -15.63 -2.33 -3.47
CA ALA A 55 -16.84 -2.70 -4.16
C ALA A 55 -17.95 -3.05 -3.16
N VAL A 56 -19.17 -2.60 -3.42
CA VAL A 56 -20.35 -2.93 -2.62
C VAL A 56 -21.42 -3.53 -3.52
N PHE A 57 -21.92 -4.68 -3.13
CA PHE A 57 -22.94 -5.42 -3.87
C PHE A 57 -24.20 -5.56 -3.02
N THR A 58 -25.33 -5.20 -3.60
CA THR A 58 -26.66 -5.52 -3.06
C THR A 58 -27.37 -6.52 -3.97
N SER A 59 -28.55 -6.96 -3.61
CA SER A 59 -29.38 -7.83 -4.48
C SER A 59 -29.64 -7.19 -5.87
N LYS A 60 -29.57 -5.88 -5.98
CA LYS A 60 -29.94 -5.14 -7.22
C LYS A 60 -28.83 -4.24 -7.75
N LYS A 61 -28.02 -3.65 -6.89
CA LYS A 61 -26.97 -2.67 -7.24
C LYS A 61 -25.59 -3.28 -7.10
N ALA A 62 -24.64 -2.71 -7.81
CA ALA A 62 -23.22 -2.97 -7.64
C ALA A 62 -22.49 -1.63 -7.84
N GLY A 63 -21.60 -1.25 -6.93
CA GLY A 63 -20.85 -0.02 -6.99
C GLY A 63 -19.39 -0.22 -6.65
N LEU A 64 -18.51 0.56 -7.26
CA LEU A 64 -17.09 0.66 -6.94
C LEU A 64 -16.78 2.09 -6.51
N TRP A 65 -16.26 2.26 -5.30
CA TRP A 65 -15.70 3.50 -4.79
C TRP A 65 -14.18 3.48 -4.98
N THR A 66 -13.64 4.51 -5.62
CA THR A 66 -12.20 4.70 -5.78
C THR A 66 -11.85 6.19 -5.77
N ASP A 67 -10.57 6.54 -5.62
CA ASP A 67 -10.10 7.92 -5.52
C ASP A 67 -9.62 8.50 -6.86
N GLY A 68 -9.24 9.79 -6.84
CA GLY A 68 -8.92 10.57 -8.04
C GLY A 68 -7.79 10.02 -8.90
N ARG A 69 -6.91 9.20 -8.37
CA ARG A 69 -5.83 8.54 -9.11
C ARG A 69 -6.35 7.57 -10.16
N TYR A 70 -7.55 7.01 -9.95
CA TYR A 70 -8.11 5.91 -10.72
C TYR A 70 -9.40 6.23 -11.48
N PHE A 71 -9.94 7.45 -11.42
CA PHE A 71 -11.24 7.76 -12.04
C PHE A 71 -11.29 7.41 -13.53
N ILE A 72 -10.25 7.75 -14.29
CA ILE A 72 -10.20 7.48 -15.74
C ILE A 72 -10.13 5.97 -16.01
N GLN A 73 -9.23 5.28 -15.30
CA GLN A 73 -9.07 3.84 -15.45
C GLN A 73 -10.35 3.08 -15.06
N ALA A 74 -10.96 3.43 -13.93
CA ALA A 74 -12.18 2.78 -13.45
C ALA A 74 -13.35 3.01 -14.42
N GLU A 75 -13.52 4.21 -14.99
CA GLU A 75 -14.54 4.50 -15.99
C GLU A 75 -14.39 3.60 -17.23
N GLN A 76 -13.15 3.40 -17.69
CA GLN A 76 -12.88 2.54 -18.84
C GLN A 76 -13.11 1.06 -18.52
N GLN A 77 -12.57 0.57 -17.40
CA GLN A 77 -12.62 -0.85 -17.05
C GLN A 77 -14.00 -1.32 -16.56
N LEU A 78 -14.82 -0.43 -16.00
CA LEU A 78 -16.18 -0.75 -15.59
C LEU A 78 -17.21 -0.60 -16.72
N ALA A 79 -16.82 -0.10 -17.88
CA ALA A 79 -17.75 0.11 -18.99
C ALA A 79 -18.45 -1.20 -19.38
N GLY A 80 -19.80 -1.21 -19.36
CA GLY A 80 -20.61 -2.38 -19.69
C GLY A 80 -20.63 -3.51 -18.65
N SER A 81 -19.99 -3.35 -17.49
CA SER A 81 -19.95 -4.35 -16.41
C SER A 81 -21.23 -4.41 -15.58
N GLY A 82 -22.02 -3.34 -15.56
CA GLY A 82 -23.18 -3.17 -14.68
C GLY A 82 -22.79 -2.77 -13.24
N ILE A 83 -21.56 -2.28 -13.04
CA ILE A 83 -21.06 -1.72 -11.79
C ILE A 83 -20.97 -0.21 -11.93
N ASP A 84 -21.59 0.54 -11.02
CA ASP A 84 -21.56 1.99 -10.99
C ASP A 84 -20.25 2.49 -10.39
N LEU A 85 -19.63 3.51 -11.00
CA LEU A 85 -18.45 4.18 -10.48
C LEU A 85 -18.86 5.30 -9.52
N TYR A 86 -18.40 5.22 -8.26
CA TYR A 86 -18.50 6.28 -7.26
C TYR A 86 -17.14 6.95 -7.09
N ARG A 87 -17.02 8.20 -7.56
CA ARG A 87 -15.78 9.01 -7.50
C ARG A 87 -15.61 9.60 -6.10
N SER A 88 -14.92 8.88 -5.22
CA SER A 88 -14.76 9.26 -3.81
C SER A 88 -14.19 10.68 -3.65
N GLY A 89 -14.85 11.47 -2.82
CA GLY A 89 -14.44 12.85 -2.52
C GLY A 89 -14.94 13.91 -3.51
N GLU A 90 -15.63 13.51 -4.59
CA GLU A 90 -16.27 14.45 -5.50
C GLU A 90 -17.63 14.95 -4.93
N PRO A 91 -17.99 16.24 -5.19
CA PRO A 91 -19.24 16.78 -4.71
C PRO A 91 -20.48 16.01 -5.19
N GLY A 92 -21.35 15.63 -4.25
CA GLY A 92 -22.59 14.91 -4.55
C GLY A 92 -22.44 13.39 -4.73
N VAL A 93 -21.23 12.85 -4.60
CA VAL A 93 -20.98 11.40 -4.58
C VAL A 93 -21.04 10.92 -3.13
N PRO A 94 -21.95 9.96 -2.80
CA PRO A 94 -22.07 9.45 -1.44
C PRO A 94 -20.82 8.63 -1.03
N SER A 95 -20.43 8.71 0.23
CA SER A 95 -19.48 7.76 0.80
C SER A 95 -20.08 6.34 0.87
N ILE A 96 -19.27 5.34 1.20
CA ILE A 96 -19.76 3.97 1.41
C ILE A 96 -20.75 3.96 2.56
N GLU A 97 -20.46 4.66 3.64
CA GLU A 97 -21.33 4.75 4.82
C GLU A 97 -22.67 5.41 4.47
N GLU A 98 -22.67 6.54 3.75
CA GLU A 98 -23.89 7.21 3.29
C GLU A 98 -24.72 6.33 2.33
N PHE A 99 -24.04 5.53 1.49
CA PHE A 99 -24.70 4.57 0.63
C PHE A 99 -25.35 3.44 1.45
N LEU A 100 -24.60 2.88 2.42
CA LEU A 100 -25.09 1.82 3.30
C LEU A 100 -26.25 2.30 4.17
N GLU A 101 -26.18 3.51 4.73
CA GLU A 101 -27.24 4.11 5.53
C GLU A 101 -28.57 4.19 4.74
N LYS A 102 -28.48 4.47 3.43
CA LYS A 102 -29.64 4.55 2.56
C LYS A 102 -30.17 3.19 2.09
N GLU A 103 -29.29 2.22 1.84
CA GLU A 103 -29.66 0.94 1.23
C GLU A 103 -30.00 -0.15 2.27
N LEU A 104 -29.41 -0.09 3.48
CA LEU A 104 -29.61 -1.09 4.50
C LEU A 104 -30.93 -0.87 5.24
N GLN A 105 -31.74 -1.92 5.31
CA GLN A 105 -33.07 -1.87 5.91
C GLN A 105 -33.14 -2.71 7.17
N GLU A 106 -34.16 -2.48 8.01
CA GLU A 106 -34.43 -3.26 9.21
C GLU A 106 -34.47 -4.77 8.93
N GLY A 107 -33.78 -5.53 9.76
CA GLY A 107 -33.70 -7.00 9.67
C GLY A 107 -32.72 -7.53 8.64
N GLN A 108 -32.10 -6.68 7.83
CA GLN A 108 -31.10 -7.10 6.84
C GLN A 108 -29.73 -7.39 7.45
N ILE A 109 -28.89 -8.08 6.65
CA ILE A 109 -27.53 -8.46 7.04
C ILE A 109 -26.51 -7.83 6.11
N LEU A 110 -25.62 -6.99 6.69
CA LEU A 110 -24.42 -6.48 6.04
C LEU A 110 -23.29 -7.50 6.19
N GLY A 111 -22.74 -7.99 5.07
CA GLY A 111 -21.68 -8.99 5.05
C GLY A 111 -20.34 -8.44 4.58
N PHE A 112 -19.26 -9.00 5.12
CA PHE A 112 -17.89 -8.84 4.64
C PHE A 112 -16.99 -9.95 5.20
N ASP A 113 -15.82 -10.18 4.60
CA ASP A 113 -14.78 -10.99 5.23
C ASP A 113 -14.07 -10.12 6.29
N GLY A 114 -14.25 -10.44 7.56
CA GLY A 114 -13.68 -9.67 8.66
C GLY A 114 -12.15 -9.71 8.73
N ARG A 115 -11.50 -10.53 7.91
CA ARG A 115 -10.04 -10.56 7.78
C ARG A 115 -9.53 -9.46 6.83
N THR A 116 -10.40 -8.93 5.95
CA THR A 116 -10.05 -7.90 4.96
C THR A 116 -10.58 -6.50 5.32
N ILE A 117 -11.24 -6.35 6.45
CA ILE A 117 -11.76 -5.08 6.98
C ILE A 117 -11.04 -4.79 8.30
N SER A 118 -10.57 -3.54 8.50
CA SER A 118 -9.95 -3.14 9.76
C SER A 118 -10.95 -3.16 10.91
N TYR A 119 -10.45 -3.24 12.15
CA TYR A 119 -11.35 -3.19 13.31
C TYR A 119 -12.09 -1.85 13.41
N GLU A 120 -11.42 -0.75 13.08
CA GLU A 120 -12.05 0.58 13.05
C GLU A 120 -13.21 0.62 12.04
N GLU A 121 -12.98 0.18 10.79
CA GLU A 121 -14.00 0.16 9.75
C GLU A 121 -15.14 -0.82 10.06
N GLY A 122 -14.82 -2.04 10.47
CA GLY A 122 -15.82 -3.05 10.82
C GLY A 122 -16.69 -2.63 12.01
N THR A 123 -16.10 -1.87 12.94
CA THR A 123 -16.86 -1.27 14.06
C THR A 123 -17.80 -0.18 13.56
N SER A 124 -17.35 0.69 12.63
CA SER A 124 -18.19 1.69 11.98
C SER A 124 -19.38 1.04 11.23
N TYR A 125 -19.12 -0.01 10.46
CA TYR A 125 -20.16 -0.76 9.74
C TYR A 125 -21.15 -1.43 10.70
N ARG A 126 -20.67 -1.98 11.82
CA ARG A 126 -21.55 -2.56 12.83
C ARG A 126 -22.45 -1.51 13.46
N GLN A 127 -21.90 -0.37 13.86
CA GLN A 127 -22.69 0.74 14.44
C GLN A 127 -23.75 1.25 13.45
N LEU A 128 -23.40 1.39 12.18
CA LEU A 128 -24.32 1.78 11.12
C LEU A 128 -25.43 0.74 10.95
N ALA A 129 -25.10 -0.55 10.95
CA ALA A 129 -26.10 -1.62 10.88
C ALA A 129 -27.06 -1.59 12.08
N GLU A 130 -26.55 -1.44 13.30
CA GLU A 130 -27.34 -1.34 14.53
C GLU A 130 -28.29 -0.14 14.50
N GLN A 131 -27.85 1.02 13.97
CA GLN A 131 -28.69 2.23 13.80
C GLN A 131 -29.86 2.00 12.83
N ASN A 132 -29.67 1.14 11.82
CA ASN A 132 -30.69 0.76 10.85
C ASN A 132 -31.48 -0.50 11.27
N HIS A 133 -31.37 -0.94 12.53
CA HIS A 133 -31.98 -2.19 13.03
C HIS A 133 -31.60 -3.44 12.21
N ALA A 134 -30.41 -3.42 11.63
CA ALA A 134 -29.79 -4.48 10.86
C ALA A 134 -28.66 -5.15 11.64
N SER A 135 -28.04 -6.16 11.09
CA SER A 135 -26.92 -6.87 11.70
C SER A 135 -25.74 -7.05 10.75
N VAL A 136 -24.58 -7.46 11.31
CA VAL A 136 -23.35 -7.70 10.53
C VAL A 136 -22.99 -9.18 10.57
N ASN A 137 -22.60 -9.73 9.42
CA ASN A 137 -21.97 -11.04 9.27
C ASN A 137 -20.56 -10.86 8.69
N PHE A 138 -19.53 -11.08 9.50
CA PHE A 138 -18.12 -10.90 9.13
C PHE A 138 -17.35 -12.23 9.01
N LEU A 139 -18.05 -13.37 9.06
CA LEU A 139 -17.44 -14.71 9.07
C LEU A 139 -17.42 -15.38 7.69
N GLN A 140 -17.87 -14.71 6.64
CA GLN A 140 -18.04 -15.31 5.33
C GLN A 140 -16.99 -14.84 4.34
N ASP A 141 -16.08 -15.74 3.96
CA ASP A 141 -15.19 -15.58 2.80
C ASP A 141 -15.92 -16.06 1.54
N LEU A 142 -16.68 -15.18 0.91
CA LEU A 142 -17.37 -15.51 -0.35
C LEU A 142 -16.42 -15.68 -1.53
N ALA A 143 -15.16 -15.21 -1.43
CA ALA A 143 -14.15 -15.44 -2.45
C ALA A 143 -13.87 -16.93 -2.64
N SER A 144 -13.68 -17.67 -1.56
CA SER A 144 -13.42 -19.11 -1.60
C SER A 144 -14.57 -19.92 -2.20
N GLU A 145 -15.79 -19.37 -2.22
CA GLU A 145 -16.97 -20.05 -2.79
C GLU A 145 -17.14 -19.81 -4.29
N ILE A 146 -16.78 -18.63 -4.77
CA ILE A 146 -17.07 -18.19 -6.15
C ILE A 146 -15.84 -18.11 -7.06
N TRP A 147 -14.66 -17.89 -6.50
CA TRP A 147 -13.41 -17.79 -7.26
C TRP A 147 -12.69 -19.15 -7.26
N THR A 148 -13.16 -20.04 -8.15
CA THR A 148 -12.73 -21.45 -8.20
C THR A 148 -11.28 -21.66 -8.61
N ASP A 149 -10.69 -20.69 -9.29
CA ASP A 149 -9.29 -20.63 -9.73
C ASP A 149 -8.50 -19.57 -8.97
N ARG A 150 -8.89 -19.29 -7.71
CA ARG A 150 -8.17 -18.37 -6.81
C ARG A 150 -6.75 -18.88 -6.61
N PRO A 151 -5.72 -18.03 -6.80
CA PRO A 151 -4.35 -18.38 -6.48
C PRO A 151 -4.20 -18.85 -5.03
N ASP A 152 -3.23 -19.72 -4.75
CA ASP A 152 -2.86 -20.08 -3.38
C ASP A 152 -2.17 -18.92 -2.67
N LEU A 153 -2.09 -18.98 -1.34
CA LEU A 153 -1.25 -18.07 -0.57
C LEU A 153 0.22 -18.25 -1.00
N PRO A 154 0.98 -17.14 -1.09
CA PRO A 154 2.37 -17.21 -1.53
C PRO A 154 3.24 -18.02 -0.54
N SER A 155 4.21 -18.75 -1.07
CA SER A 155 5.14 -19.60 -0.30
C SER A 155 6.61 -19.31 -0.61
N GLU A 156 6.92 -18.11 -1.12
CA GLU A 156 8.27 -17.71 -1.45
C GLU A 156 9.20 -17.66 -0.21
N PRO A 157 10.48 -18.04 -0.36
CA PRO A 157 11.41 -18.04 0.76
C PRO A 157 11.64 -16.65 1.38
N ALA A 158 11.69 -16.60 2.70
CA ALA A 158 12.13 -15.43 3.44
C ALA A 158 13.67 -15.39 3.52
N PHE A 159 14.23 -14.17 3.58
CA PHE A 159 15.66 -13.96 3.79
C PHE A 159 15.94 -12.90 4.85
N LEU A 160 17.11 -12.97 5.47
CA LEU A 160 17.59 -11.97 6.42
C LEU A 160 18.22 -10.79 5.68
N LEU A 161 17.82 -9.59 6.01
CA LEU A 161 18.54 -8.37 5.63
C LEU A 161 19.61 -8.10 6.69
N GLU A 162 20.87 -8.32 6.34
CA GLU A 162 22.01 -8.27 7.26
C GLU A 162 22.22 -6.89 7.89
N ASP A 163 22.86 -6.86 9.06
CA ASP A 163 23.10 -5.63 9.84
C ASP A 163 23.93 -4.57 9.10
N GLN A 164 24.78 -4.97 8.15
CA GLN A 164 25.47 -4.02 7.27
C GLN A 164 24.52 -3.15 6.42
N TYR A 165 23.29 -3.63 6.18
CA TYR A 165 22.24 -2.91 5.47
C TYR A 165 21.26 -2.25 6.44
N THR A 166 20.84 -2.95 7.49
CA THR A 166 19.84 -2.44 8.43
C THR A 166 20.40 -1.45 9.45
N GLY A 167 21.69 -1.56 9.78
CA GLY A 167 22.36 -0.73 10.78
C GLY A 167 21.91 -0.97 12.21
N GLU A 168 20.95 -1.89 12.44
CA GLU A 168 20.43 -2.21 13.76
C GLU A 168 19.93 -3.65 13.80
N GLY A 169 20.40 -4.44 14.77
CA GLY A 169 19.97 -5.82 14.97
C GLY A 169 18.60 -5.94 15.66
N ILE A 170 18.02 -7.14 15.61
CA ILE A 170 16.69 -7.47 16.13
C ILE A 170 16.58 -7.16 17.63
N GLU A 171 17.56 -7.55 18.45
CA GLU A 171 17.55 -7.35 19.91
C GLU A 171 17.45 -5.86 20.28
N SER A 172 18.20 -4.99 19.59
CA SER A 172 18.16 -3.54 19.80
C SER A 172 16.77 -2.98 19.50
N LYS A 173 16.16 -3.38 18.38
CA LYS A 173 14.81 -2.94 17.99
C LYS A 173 13.76 -3.42 18.98
N LEU A 174 13.80 -4.69 19.38
CA LEU A 174 12.90 -5.25 20.40
C LEU A 174 13.02 -4.49 21.72
N THR A 175 14.23 -4.11 22.12
CA THR A 175 14.47 -3.31 23.34
C THR A 175 13.75 -1.95 23.24
N ARG A 176 13.83 -1.27 22.10
CA ARG A 176 13.17 0.02 21.86
C ARG A 176 11.64 -0.13 21.89
N VAL A 177 11.11 -1.18 21.25
CA VAL A 177 9.66 -1.46 21.22
C VAL A 177 9.15 -1.75 22.65
N ARG A 178 9.84 -2.63 23.40
CA ARG A 178 9.50 -2.94 24.80
C ARG A 178 9.54 -1.70 25.71
N LEU A 179 10.45 -0.76 25.48
CA LEU A 179 10.45 0.52 26.18
C LEU A 179 9.18 1.33 25.89
N LYS A 180 8.72 1.34 24.64
CA LYS A 180 7.45 2.02 24.29
C LYS A 180 6.23 1.31 24.85
N MET A 181 6.20 -0.02 24.82
CA MET A 181 5.16 -0.80 25.48
C MET A 181 5.06 -0.41 26.96
N LYS A 182 6.20 -0.35 27.64
CA LYS A 182 6.26 0.07 29.06
C LYS A 182 5.78 1.50 29.27
N GLU A 183 6.15 2.46 28.40
CA GLU A 183 5.65 3.84 28.45
C GLU A 183 4.13 3.90 28.32
N TYR A 184 3.53 3.00 27.52
CA TYR A 184 2.09 2.90 27.32
C TYR A 184 1.38 2.04 28.40
N GLY A 185 2.13 1.44 29.30
CA GLY A 185 1.59 0.55 30.34
C GLY A 185 1.17 -0.81 29.81
N CYS A 186 1.73 -1.26 28.69
CA CYS A 186 1.42 -2.53 28.04
C CYS A 186 2.49 -3.58 28.32
N ASP A 187 2.10 -4.84 28.39
CA ASP A 187 2.98 -6.01 28.51
C ASP A 187 2.99 -6.90 27.27
N THR A 188 2.03 -6.69 26.39
CA THR A 188 1.82 -7.45 25.16
C THR A 188 1.59 -6.48 24.00
N HIS A 189 2.22 -6.73 22.84
CA HIS A 189 2.00 -5.93 21.63
C HIS A 189 1.72 -6.85 20.44
N ILE A 190 0.57 -6.67 19.79
CA ILE A 190 0.19 -7.42 18.59
C ILE A 190 0.52 -6.58 17.36
N LEU A 191 1.33 -7.13 16.48
CA LEU A 191 1.68 -6.57 15.19
C LEU A 191 0.97 -7.31 14.06
N SER A 192 0.22 -6.59 13.26
CA SER A 192 -0.39 -7.07 12.01
C SER A 192 0.16 -6.38 10.76
N SER A 193 0.88 -5.25 10.88
CA SER A 193 1.53 -4.56 9.77
C SER A 193 2.75 -5.34 9.30
N LEU A 194 2.75 -5.77 8.04
CA LEU A 194 3.86 -6.53 7.45
C LEU A 194 5.16 -5.74 7.41
N ASP A 195 5.09 -4.44 7.13
CA ASP A 195 6.26 -3.56 7.11
C ASP A 195 6.91 -3.42 8.49
N ASP A 196 6.08 -3.32 9.54
CA ASP A 196 6.56 -3.21 10.93
C ASP A 196 7.25 -4.51 11.36
N ILE A 197 6.64 -5.65 11.02
CA ILE A 197 7.20 -6.99 11.30
C ILE A 197 8.51 -7.19 10.53
N ALA A 198 8.53 -6.89 9.24
CA ALA A 198 9.72 -7.03 8.41
C ALA A 198 10.86 -6.13 8.86
N TRP A 199 10.54 -4.90 9.32
CA TRP A 199 11.52 -4.00 9.92
C TRP A 199 12.04 -4.54 11.25
N LEU A 200 11.14 -4.99 12.13
CA LEU A 200 11.49 -5.43 13.49
C LEU A 200 12.43 -6.64 13.46
N PHE A 201 12.12 -7.64 12.63
CA PHE A 201 12.88 -8.89 12.57
C PHE A 201 13.95 -8.92 11.47
N ASN A 202 14.18 -7.81 10.76
CA ASN A 202 15.13 -7.75 9.63
C ASN A 202 14.86 -8.82 8.56
N ILE A 203 13.64 -9.31 8.42
CA ILE A 203 13.26 -10.30 7.40
C ILE A 203 12.65 -9.62 6.18
N ARG A 204 12.90 -10.22 5.03
CA ARG A 204 12.29 -9.84 3.76
C ARG A 204 11.79 -11.09 3.04
N GLY A 205 10.84 -10.93 2.15
CA GLY A 205 10.28 -12.01 1.34
C GLY A 205 9.76 -11.48 0.02
N ASN A 206 8.91 -12.25 -0.64
CA ASN A 206 8.34 -11.86 -1.93
C ASN A 206 6.87 -12.27 -2.03
N ASP A 207 6.13 -12.17 -0.92
CA ASP A 207 4.72 -12.55 -0.86
C ASP A 207 3.79 -11.53 -1.53
N ILE A 208 4.25 -10.30 -1.67
CA ILE A 208 3.51 -9.22 -2.32
C ILE A 208 4.38 -8.64 -3.43
N ALA A 209 3.82 -8.53 -4.62
CA ALA A 209 4.51 -7.92 -5.75
C ALA A 209 4.98 -6.50 -5.38
N TYR A 210 6.22 -6.18 -5.71
CA TYR A 210 6.87 -4.90 -5.43
C TYR A 210 7.10 -4.58 -3.94
N CYS A 211 6.67 -5.43 -3.03
CA CYS A 211 6.87 -5.25 -1.60
C CYS A 211 7.62 -6.46 -1.03
N PRO A 212 8.87 -6.31 -0.61
CA PRO A 212 9.69 -7.44 -0.14
C PRO A 212 9.28 -7.89 1.27
N LEU A 213 8.04 -8.31 1.44
CA LEU A 213 7.39 -8.63 2.70
C LEU A 213 7.07 -10.12 2.80
N VAL A 214 6.88 -10.60 4.04
CA VAL A 214 6.43 -11.95 4.38
C VAL A 214 5.08 -11.84 5.07
N LEU A 215 4.07 -12.56 4.60
CA LEU A 215 2.77 -12.66 5.29
C LEU A 215 2.99 -13.24 6.69
N SER A 216 2.76 -12.42 7.70
CA SER A 216 3.06 -12.78 9.09
C SER A 216 2.31 -11.91 10.09
N TYR A 217 2.10 -12.44 11.29
CA TYR A 217 1.73 -11.69 12.49
C TYR A 217 2.82 -11.85 13.54
N ALA A 218 2.89 -10.94 14.49
CA ALA A 218 3.79 -11.10 15.63
C ALA A 218 3.11 -10.65 16.94
N ILE A 219 3.51 -11.31 18.03
CA ILE A 219 3.19 -10.87 19.39
C ILE A 219 4.50 -10.66 20.13
N VAL A 220 4.72 -9.44 20.57
CA VAL A 220 5.88 -9.07 21.38
C VAL A 220 5.45 -9.02 22.85
N TYR A 221 6.06 -9.87 23.68
CA TYR A 221 5.91 -9.85 25.14
C TYR A 221 7.14 -9.17 25.78
N ASN A 222 7.10 -8.97 27.08
CA ASN A 222 8.20 -8.34 27.81
C ASN A 222 9.54 -9.09 27.68
N ASP A 223 9.50 -10.41 27.53
CA ASP A 223 10.67 -11.32 27.56
C ASP A 223 10.75 -12.30 26.39
N SER A 224 9.71 -12.44 25.61
CA SER A 224 9.63 -13.37 24.48
C SER A 224 8.95 -12.72 23.28
N VAL A 225 8.98 -13.42 22.15
CA VAL A 225 8.33 -13.02 20.90
C VAL A 225 7.76 -14.25 20.21
N GLU A 226 6.55 -14.14 19.71
CA GLU A 226 5.93 -15.14 18.84
C GLU A 226 5.75 -14.54 17.44
N LEU A 227 6.21 -15.27 16.42
CA LEU A 227 6.07 -14.94 15.01
C LEU A 227 5.19 -15.99 14.34
N PHE A 228 4.13 -15.56 13.67
CA PHE A 228 3.16 -16.42 13.00
C PHE A 228 3.31 -16.25 11.49
N ALA A 229 3.76 -17.30 10.80
CA ALA A 229 3.97 -17.27 9.36
C ALA A 229 3.95 -18.70 8.79
N ASP A 230 3.94 -18.84 7.46
CA ASP A 230 4.21 -20.13 6.85
C ASP A 230 5.64 -20.55 7.18
N THR A 231 5.77 -21.58 8.02
CA THR A 231 7.06 -22.05 8.55
C THR A 231 8.00 -22.57 7.47
N SER A 232 7.48 -22.99 6.33
CA SER A 232 8.27 -23.51 5.21
C SER A 232 9.13 -22.46 4.51
N LYS A 233 8.84 -21.16 4.71
CA LYS A 233 9.58 -20.04 4.13
C LYS A 233 10.95 -19.81 4.77
N PHE A 234 11.16 -20.33 5.99
CA PHE A 234 12.34 -20.01 6.79
C PHE A 234 13.40 -21.11 6.68
N SER A 235 14.59 -20.72 6.24
CA SER A 235 15.75 -21.62 6.19
C SER A 235 16.22 -22.01 7.60
N ASP A 236 16.94 -23.13 7.71
CA ASP A 236 17.56 -23.56 8.99
C ASP A 236 18.40 -22.46 9.63
N THR A 237 19.09 -21.65 8.83
CA THR A 237 19.88 -20.51 9.32
C THR A 237 19.00 -19.44 9.99
N LEU A 238 17.86 -19.10 9.38
CA LEU A 238 16.90 -18.16 9.98
C LEU A 238 16.26 -18.74 11.24
N LEU A 239 15.90 -20.02 11.23
CA LEU A 239 15.35 -20.70 12.41
C LEU A 239 16.34 -20.72 13.58
N GLN A 240 17.63 -20.96 13.31
CA GLN A 240 18.68 -20.88 14.33
C GLN A 240 18.83 -19.46 14.89
N LEU A 241 18.79 -18.42 14.04
CA LEU A 241 18.81 -17.02 14.46
C LEU A 241 17.62 -16.72 15.36
N PHE A 242 16.41 -17.11 14.96
CA PHE A 242 15.19 -16.88 15.75
C PHE A 242 15.28 -17.55 17.13
N ALA A 243 15.77 -18.80 17.19
CA ALA A 243 15.97 -19.49 18.46
C ALA A 243 16.96 -18.75 19.37
N GLN A 244 18.06 -18.20 18.82
CA GLN A 244 19.03 -17.38 19.58
C GLN A 244 18.41 -16.07 20.11
N GLN A 245 17.45 -15.49 19.38
CA GLN A 245 16.75 -14.26 19.74
C GLN A 245 15.47 -14.50 20.56
N GLN A 246 15.21 -15.75 20.97
CA GLN A 246 14.00 -16.15 21.70
C GLN A 246 12.70 -15.81 20.94
N ILE A 247 12.73 -15.93 19.61
CA ILE A 247 11.58 -15.79 18.73
C ILE A 247 11.06 -17.20 18.44
N ILE A 248 9.81 -17.44 18.81
CA ILE A 248 9.11 -18.71 18.59
C ILE A 248 8.29 -18.58 17.30
N LEU A 249 8.55 -19.46 16.33
CA LEU A 249 7.81 -19.46 15.06
C LEU A 249 6.62 -20.42 15.15
N HIS A 250 5.45 -19.92 14.78
CA HIS A 250 4.17 -20.64 14.73
C HIS A 250 3.58 -20.65 13.31
N PRO A 251 2.72 -21.62 12.97
CA PRO A 251 1.89 -21.58 11.78
C PRO A 251 1.05 -20.29 11.70
N TYR A 252 0.89 -19.75 10.50
CA TYR A 252 0.29 -18.44 10.25
C TYR A 252 -1.08 -18.24 10.90
N GLU A 253 -1.97 -19.23 10.79
CA GLU A 253 -3.35 -19.15 11.30
C GLU A 253 -3.47 -19.29 12.82
N GLU A 254 -2.42 -19.78 13.51
CA GLU A 254 -2.46 -19.99 14.96
C GLU A 254 -2.57 -18.66 15.75
N ILE A 255 -2.32 -17.53 15.12
CA ILE A 255 -2.51 -16.20 15.74
C ILE A 255 -3.92 -16.03 16.31
N TYR A 256 -4.95 -16.50 15.61
CA TYR A 256 -6.35 -16.37 16.03
C TYR A 256 -6.66 -17.17 17.30
N ASP A 257 -6.06 -18.34 17.43
CA ASP A 257 -6.21 -19.18 18.62
C ASP A 257 -5.39 -18.62 19.79
N THR A 258 -4.17 -18.14 19.53
CA THR A 258 -3.28 -17.56 20.53
C THR A 258 -3.92 -16.34 21.19
N VAL A 259 -4.42 -15.37 20.42
CA VAL A 259 -5.05 -14.17 21.03
C VAL A 259 -6.34 -14.49 21.77
N SER A 260 -7.05 -15.58 21.42
CA SER A 260 -8.25 -16.01 22.11
C SER A 260 -7.99 -16.55 23.52
N GLN A 261 -6.74 -16.90 23.83
CA GLN A 261 -6.30 -17.43 25.11
C GLN A 261 -5.73 -16.36 26.04
N PHE A 262 -5.73 -15.10 25.64
CA PHE A 262 -5.27 -14.01 26.51
C PHE A 262 -6.09 -13.94 27.79
N ASN A 263 -5.46 -13.52 28.87
CA ASN A 263 -6.07 -13.46 30.20
C ASN A 263 -6.23 -12.01 30.70
N GLU A 264 -6.96 -11.86 31.79
CA GLU A 264 -7.33 -10.56 32.38
C GLU A 264 -6.14 -9.73 32.88
N ASN A 265 -4.95 -10.33 33.05
CA ASN A 265 -3.77 -9.62 33.52
C ASN A 265 -2.98 -9.00 32.36
N GLN A 266 -3.32 -9.30 31.12
CA GLN A 266 -2.62 -8.76 29.95
C GLN A 266 -3.18 -7.38 29.56
N THR A 267 -2.27 -6.47 29.24
CA THR A 267 -2.58 -5.16 28.66
C THR A 267 -1.95 -5.10 27.27
N VAL A 268 -2.81 -5.12 26.26
CA VAL A 268 -2.43 -5.32 24.86
C VAL A 268 -2.35 -4.01 24.10
N LEU A 269 -1.20 -3.69 23.54
CA LEU A 269 -1.01 -2.62 22.56
C LEU A 269 -1.34 -3.14 21.16
N LEU A 270 -2.13 -2.42 20.41
CA LEU A 270 -2.44 -2.67 18.99
C LEU A 270 -2.89 -1.40 18.27
N ASP A 271 -2.90 -1.43 16.95
CA ASP A 271 -3.46 -0.37 16.10
C ASP A 271 -4.73 -0.88 15.39
N SER A 272 -5.89 -0.43 15.83
CA SER A 272 -7.19 -0.86 15.31
C SER A 272 -7.46 -0.48 13.86
N ARG A 273 -6.68 0.45 13.32
CA ARG A 273 -6.78 0.89 11.91
C ARG A 273 -6.14 -0.11 10.94
N ILE A 274 -5.20 -0.93 11.45
CA ILE A 274 -4.44 -1.91 10.67
C ILE A 274 -4.87 -3.34 11.03
N MET A 275 -5.16 -3.59 12.30
CA MET A 275 -5.60 -4.92 12.74
C MET A 275 -6.95 -5.27 12.11
N ASN A 276 -7.05 -6.46 11.51
CA ASN A 276 -8.29 -6.91 10.91
C ASN A 276 -9.38 -7.21 11.97
N TYR A 277 -10.62 -7.02 11.55
CA TYR A 277 -11.79 -7.14 12.42
C TYR A 277 -11.92 -8.54 13.06
N SER A 278 -11.69 -9.61 12.27
CA SER A 278 -11.79 -10.98 12.77
C SER A 278 -10.76 -11.28 13.87
N LEU A 279 -9.52 -10.80 13.72
CA LEU A 279 -8.46 -11.02 14.70
C LEU A 279 -8.77 -10.26 16.01
N TYR A 280 -9.15 -8.99 15.91
CA TYR A 280 -9.53 -8.21 17.11
C TYR A 280 -10.68 -8.85 17.87
N ARG A 281 -11.70 -9.37 17.15
CA ARG A 281 -12.88 -10.00 17.77
C ARG A 281 -12.59 -11.35 18.45
N LYS A 282 -11.38 -11.89 18.28
CA LYS A 282 -10.89 -13.06 19.03
C LYS A 282 -10.29 -12.67 20.38
N ILE A 283 -9.90 -11.44 20.59
CA ILE A 283 -9.38 -10.97 21.89
C ILE A 283 -10.54 -10.97 22.90
N PRO A 284 -10.40 -11.63 24.07
CA PRO A 284 -11.46 -11.67 25.07
C PRO A 284 -11.81 -10.26 25.60
N GLU A 285 -13.08 -9.99 25.82
CA GLU A 285 -13.58 -8.67 26.23
C GLU A 285 -13.03 -8.18 27.58
N PHE A 286 -12.54 -9.06 28.42
CA PHE A 286 -11.92 -8.72 29.72
C PHE A 286 -10.45 -8.28 29.59
N VAL A 287 -9.84 -8.44 28.42
CA VAL A 287 -8.46 -7.99 28.16
C VAL A 287 -8.44 -6.48 28.00
N THR A 288 -7.51 -5.81 28.69
CA THR A 288 -7.31 -4.38 28.51
C THR A 288 -6.59 -4.09 27.21
N VAL A 289 -7.22 -3.33 26.31
CA VAL A 289 -6.62 -2.92 25.03
C VAL A 289 -6.23 -1.46 25.06
N VAL A 290 -5.00 -1.17 24.67
CA VAL A 290 -4.46 0.19 24.41
C VAL A 290 -4.35 0.36 22.91
N ASP A 291 -5.30 1.08 22.33
CA ASP A 291 -5.37 1.33 20.89
C ASP A 291 -4.54 2.56 20.54
N ARG A 292 -3.41 2.34 19.86
CA ARG A 292 -2.49 3.38 19.41
C ARG A 292 -1.76 2.95 18.13
N PRO A 293 -1.24 3.93 17.35
CA PRO A 293 -0.32 3.62 16.26
C PRO A 293 0.86 2.79 16.76
N ASN A 294 1.25 1.79 15.96
CA ASN A 294 2.43 0.97 16.24
C ASN A 294 3.67 1.87 16.42
N PRO A 295 4.45 1.73 17.50
CA PRO A 295 5.67 2.53 17.70
C PRO A 295 6.71 2.32 16.60
N GLU A 296 6.70 1.19 15.93
CA GLU A 296 7.56 0.84 14.79
C GLU A 296 7.41 1.80 13.61
N ILE A 297 6.21 2.33 13.38
CA ILE A 297 5.92 3.26 12.29
C ILE A 297 6.90 4.46 12.31
N LEU A 298 7.06 5.10 13.46
CA LEU A 298 7.99 6.22 13.59
C LEU A 298 9.45 5.77 13.66
N MET A 299 9.70 4.62 14.30
CA MET A 299 11.05 4.07 14.45
C MET A 299 11.68 3.70 13.11
N LYS A 300 10.91 3.16 12.15
CA LYS A 300 11.40 2.84 10.80
C LYS A 300 11.46 4.05 9.87
N CYS A 301 10.55 5.02 10.07
CA CYS A 301 10.51 6.24 9.27
C CYS A 301 11.76 7.10 9.49
N ILE A 302 12.31 7.16 10.71
CA ILE A 302 13.56 7.87 11.02
C ILE A 302 14.73 6.91 10.76
N LYS A 303 15.39 7.07 9.62
CA LYS A 303 16.50 6.21 9.19
C LYS A 303 17.74 6.40 10.08
N ASN A 304 18.40 5.32 10.45
CA ASN A 304 19.72 5.41 11.09
C ASN A 304 20.81 5.80 10.07
N ASP A 305 22.00 6.16 10.55
CA ASP A 305 23.07 6.67 9.68
C ASP A 305 23.53 5.64 8.64
N VAL A 306 23.51 4.34 8.97
CA VAL A 306 23.83 3.25 8.02
C VAL A 306 22.79 3.19 6.89
N GLN A 307 21.52 3.27 7.24
CA GLN A 307 20.43 3.29 6.25
C GLN A 307 20.50 4.53 5.35
N VAL A 308 20.82 5.70 5.91
CA VAL A 308 20.99 6.93 5.11
C VAL A 308 22.12 6.79 4.09
N GLU A 309 23.28 6.27 4.49
CA GLU A 309 24.42 6.07 3.56
C GLU A 309 24.10 4.97 2.53
N ASN A 310 23.43 3.90 2.92
CA ASN A 310 22.97 2.87 2.00
C ASN A 310 21.96 3.42 0.98
N LEU A 311 20.98 4.24 1.40
CA LEU A 311 20.03 4.89 0.49
C LEU A 311 20.74 5.78 -0.53
N LYS A 312 21.76 6.55 -0.12
CA LYS A 312 22.59 7.33 -1.07
C LYS A 312 23.24 6.42 -2.10
N ALA A 313 23.77 5.26 -1.67
CA ALA A 313 24.38 4.27 -2.58
C ALA A 313 23.33 3.65 -3.52
N ALA A 314 22.13 3.32 -3.04
CA ALA A 314 21.03 2.81 -3.88
C ALA A 314 20.62 3.86 -4.93
N HIS A 315 20.43 5.11 -4.53
CA HIS A 315 20.06 6.18 -5.45
C HIS A 315 21.16 6.50 -6.48
N LEU A 316 22.44 6.35 -6.13
CA LEU A 316 23.52 6.46 -7.10
C LEU A 316 23.45 5.35 -8.16
N LYS A 317 23.24 4.10 -7.75
CA LYS A 317 23.10 2.95 -8.65
C LYS A 317 21.91 3.14 -9.60
N ASP A 318 20.77 3.49 -9.03
CA ASP A 318 19.55 3.71 -9.80
C ASP A 318 19.66 4.93 -10.73
N GLY A 319 20.29 6.01 -10.27
CA GLY A 319 20.60 7.18 -11.08
C GLY A 319 21.50 6.86 -12.28
N ILE A 320 22.46 5.95 -12.12
CA ILE A 320 23.30 5.45 -13.24
C ILE A 320 22.44 4.66 -14.22
N ALA A 321 21.61 3.74 -13.74
CA ALA A 321 20.72 2.95 -14.59
C ALA A 321 19.75 3.84 -15.37
N HIS A 322 19.12 4.77 -14.69
CA HIS A 322 18.18 5.72 -15.27
C HIS A 322 18.85 6.67 -16.28
N THR A 323 20.05 7.16 -16.00
CA THR A 323 20.83 7.99 -16.93
C THR A 323 21.19 7.24 -18.20
N ARG A 324 21.61 5.97 -18.09
CA ARG A 324 21.85 5.08 -19.24
C ARG A 324 20.59 4.87 -20.06
N PHE A 325 19.47 4.65 -19.42
CA PHE A 325 18.17 4.54 -20.06
C PHE A 325 17.80 5.81 -20.83
N MET A 326 17.93 6.98 -20.20
CA MET A 326 17.64 8.26 -20.84
C MET A 326 18.51 8.51 -22.07
N TYR A 327 19.80 8.16 -22.00
CA TYR A 327 20.70 8.24 -23.15
C TYR A 327 20.24 7.27 -24.24
N TRP A 328 19.96 6.00 -23.89
CA TRP A 328 19.47 5.00 -24.84
C TRP A 328 18.17 5.46 -25.51
N LEU A 329 17.21 5.94 -24.75
CA LEU A 329 15.93 6.40 -25.26
C LEU A 329 16.11 7.54 -26.28
N LYS A 330 16.91 8.54 -25.96
CA LYS A 330 17.15 9.71 -26.83
C LYS A 330 17.93 9.37 -28.10
N THR A 331 18.78 8.36 -28.08
CA THR A 331 19.57 7.96 -29.23
C THR A 331 18.83 6.97 -30.15
N ASN A 332 17.88 6.20 -29.61
CA ASN A 332 17.21 5.15 -30.36
C ASN A 332 15.75 5.47 -30.74
N SER A 333 15.11 6.44 -30.07
CA SER A 333 13.77 6.86 -30.48
C SER A 333 13.80 7.46 -31.88
N GLY A 334 13.17 6.75 -32.83
CA GLY A 334 13.17 7.10 -34.25
C GLY A 334 14.05 6.22 -35.12
N GLU A 335 14.97 5.42 -34.58
CA GLU A 335 15.75 4.42 -35.35
C GLU A 335 14.99 3.08 -35.48
N PHE A 336 14.25 2.70 -34.41
CA PHE A 336 13.34 1.55 -34.40
C PHE A 336 12.16 1.82 -33.48
N PRO A 337 11.05 1.08 -33.60
CA PRO A 337 9.89 1.28 -32.76
C PRO A 337 10.21 1.03 -31.28
N VAL A 338 10.08 2.06 -30.45
CA VAL A 338 10.11 1.96 -28.97
C VAL A 338 8.70 2.16 -28.47
N THR A 339 8.22 1.27 -27.60
CA THR A 339 6.90 1.35 -26.97
C THR A 339 7.02 1.59 -25.48
N GLU A 340 5.91 1.93 -24.82
CA GLU A 340 5.85 2.10 -23.35
C GLU A 340 6.39 0.85 -22.64
N LEU A 341 5.94 -0.35 -23.00
CA LEU A 341 6.42 -1.62 -22.43
C LEU A 341 7.90 -1.86 -22.70
N SER A 342 8.36 -1.67 -23.93
CA SER A 342 9.77 -1.89 -24.26
C SER A 342 10.70 -0.87 -23.61
N ALA A 343 10.23 0.35 -23.38
CA ALA A 343 10.96 1.38 -22.62
C ALA A 343 11.08 1.01 -21.15
N SER A 344 9.98 0.57 -20.53
CA SER A 344 9.96 0.08 -19.14
C SER A 344 10.90 -1.10 -18.95
N GLN A 345 10.80 -2.12 -19.81
CA GLN A 345 11.69 -3.28 -19.78
C GLN A 345 13.16 -2.89 -19.92
N LYS A 346 13.48 -1.95 -20.81
CA LYS A 346 14.85 -1.50 -21.02
C LYS A 346 15.44 -0.80 -19.78
N LEU A 347 14.64 -0.02 -19.07
CA LEU A 347 15.06 0.60 -17.81
C LEU A 347 15.34 -0.47 -16.75
N GLU A 348 14.48 -1.47 -16.64
CA GLU A 348 14.69 -2.58 -15.70
C GLU A 348 15.95 -3.39 -16.04
N GLU A 349 16.26 -3.64 -17.33
CA GLU A 349 17.53 -4.26 -17.76
C GLU A 349 18.74 -3.47 -17.25
N PHE A 350 18.72 -2.13 -17.31
CA PHE A 350 19.81 -1.30 -16.80
C PHE A 350 19.90 -1.35 -15.27
N ARG A 351 18.78 -1.47 -14.55
CA ARG A 351 18.75 -1.69 -13.11
C ARG A 351 19.31 -3.06 -12.72
N ALA A 352 18.93 -4.10 -13.46
CA ALA A 352 19.43 -5.46 -13.24
C ALA A 352 20.95 -5.60 -13.39
N MET A 353 21.60 -4.69 -14.13
CA MET A 353 23.06 -4.61 -14.22
C MET A 353 23.72 -4.04 -12.97
N GLN A 354 22.96 -3.46 -12.03
CA GLN A 354 23.49 -2.89 -10.80
C GLN A 354 23.59 -3.97 -9.72
N ASN A 355 24.72 -3.98 -9.01
CA ASN A 355 24.93 -4.96 -7.94
C ASN A 355 23.93 -4.77 -6.78
N GLY A 356 23.29 -5.87 -6.36
CA GLY A 356 22.33 -5.88 -5.25
C GLY A 356 20.91 -5.43 -5.65
N PHE A 357 20.62 -5.30 -6.94
CA PHE A 357 19.26 -5.12 -7.43
C PHE A 357 18.42 -6.38 -7.17
N ILE A 358 17.21 -6.19 -6.64
CA ILE A 358 16.28 -7.26 -6.27
C ILE A 358 15.08 -7.29 -7.23
N GLY A 359 14.54 -6.12 -7.55
CA GLY A 359 13.37 -5.98 -8.40
C GLY A 359 12.81 -4.55 -8.38
N PRO A 360 11.74 -4.26 -9.11
CA PRO A 360 11.06 -2.97 -9.06
C PRO A 360 10.48 -2.70 -7.66
N SER A 361 10.51 -1.43 -7.21
CA SER A 361 9.95 -1.00 -5.92
C SER A 361 8.45 -0.71 -5.97
N PHE A 362 7.88 -0.57 -7.15
CA PHE A 362 6.44 -0.46 -7.45
C PHE A 362 6.20 -0.78 -8.92
N ALA A 363 4.92 -0.93 -9.31
CA ALA A 363 4.54 -1.18 -10.68
C ALA A 363 5.02 -0.03 -11.59
N PRO A 364 5.88 -0.28 -12.58
CA PRO A 364 6.46 0.77 -13.41
C PRO A 364 5.38 1.55 -14.17
N ILE A 365 5.43 2.87 -14.08
CA ILE A 365 4.64 3.79 -14.91
C ILE A 365 5.53 4.22 -16.08
N SER A 366 5.10 3.86 -17.29
CA SER A 366 5.78 4.18 -18.54
C SER A 366 4.71 4.73 -19.48
N ALA A 367 4.54 6.06 -19.47
CA ALA A 367 3.37 6.73 -20.01
C ALA A 367 3.71 7.73 -21.11
N TYR A 368 3.13 7.56 -22.29
CA TYR A 368 3.34 8.42 -23.44
C TYR A 368 2.10 9.26 -23.75
N GLY A 369 2.29 10.56 -23.90
CA GLY A 369 1.23 11.50 -24.24
C GLY A 369 0.10 11.51 -23.22
N GLU A 370 -1.12 11.20 -23.68
CA GLU A 370 -2.34 11.20 -22.85
C GLU A 370 -2.35 10.17 -21.71
N HIS A 371 -1.59 9.09 -21.82
CA HIS A 371 -1.45 8.09 -20.75
C HIS A 371 -0.80 8.71 -19.49
N GLY A 372 0.03 9.74 -19.63
CA GLY A 372 0.60 10.49 -18.52
C GLY A 372 -0.44 11.23 -17.65
N ALA A 373 -1.70 11.36 -18.09
CA ALA A 373 -2.78 11.92 -17.29
C ALA A 373 -3.40 10.90 -16.31
N ILE A 374 -3.10 9.60 -16.48
CA ILE A 374 -3.55 8.53 -15.60
C ILE A 374 -2.45 8.32 -14.55
N VAL A 375 -2.70 8.77 -13.31
CA VAL A 375 -1.68 8.87 -12.24
C VAL A 375 -0.96 7.53 -11.99
N HIS A 376 -1.71 6.42 -11.92
CA HIS A 376 -1.16 5.08 -11.75
C HIS A 376 -1.34 4.25 -13.03
N TYR A 377 -0.94 4.83 -14.17
CA TYR A 377 -0.98 4.11 -15.44
C TYR A 377 -0.03 2.91 -15.41
N SER A 378 -0.52 1.76 -15.86
CA SER A 378 0.30 0.58 -16.12
C SER A 378 0.01 0.12 -17.55
N ALA A 379 1.03 0.18 -18.40
CA ALA A 379 0.93 -0.30 -19.77
C ALA A 379 0.74 -1.82 -19.79
N ASP A 380 -0.17 -2.29 -20.65
CA ASP A 380 -0.40 -3.70 -20.94
C ASP A 380 -0.39 -3.91 -22.48
N GLU A 381 -0.62 -5.14 -22.93
CA GLU A 381 -0.60 -5.46 -24.38
C GLU A 381 -1.65 -4.68 -25.18
N GLU A 382 -2.78 -4.32 -24.55
CA GLU A 382 -3.89 -3.61 -25.21
C GLU A 382 -3.67 -2.09 -25.24
N SER A 383 -3.13 -1.52 -24.16
CA SER A 383 -2.90 -0.08 -23.99
C SER A 383 -1.57 0.40 -24.53
N ASN A 384 -0.60 -0.52 -24.74
CA ASN A 384 0.77 -0.22 -25.15
C ASN A 384 0.85 0.54 -26.48
N VAL A 385 1.49 1.70 -26.47
CA VAL A 385 1.65 2.55 -27.66
C VAL A 385 3.12 2.80 -27.99
N GLU A 386 3.38 3.13 -29.25
CA GLU A 386 4.70 3.52 -29.75
C GLU A 386 5.02 4.98 -29.39
N LEU A 387 6.22 5.25 -28.92
CA LEU A 387 6.75 6.58 -28.63
C LEU A 387 7.11 7.31 -29.92
N LYS A 388 6.25 8.17 -30.41
CA LYS A 388 6.43 8.95 -31.65
C LYS A 388 6.84 10.39 -31.35
N PRO A 389 7.58 11.07 -32.26
CA PRO A 389 7.90 12.48 -32.08
C PRO A 389 6.65 13.35 -31.90
N GLY A 390 6.73 14.33 -30.97
CA GLY A 390 5.72 15.37 -30.79
C GLY A 390 4.98 15.37 -29.46
N LYS A 391 5.25 14.39 -28.55
CA LYS A 391 4.65 14.33 -27.21
C LYS A 391 5.70 14.09 -26.12
N LEU A 392 5.26 14.24 -24.86
CA LEU A 392 6.06 13.88 -23.70
C LEU A 392 5.96 12.38 -23.42
N PHE A 393 7.02 11.83 -22.89
CA PHE A 393 7.09 10.50 -22.32
C PHE A 393 7.54 10.61 -20.86
N MET A 394 6.79 10.05 -19.95
CA MET A 394 7.08 10.03 -18.53
C MET A 394 7.38 8.61 -18.08
N THR A 395 8.45 8.46 -17.30
CA THR A 395 8.71 7.24 -16.53
C THR A 395 8.67 7.58 -15.06
N ASP A 396 7.85 6.84 -14.32
CA ASP A 396 7.83 6.84 -12.86
C ASP A 396 8.07 5.42 -12.39
N THR A 397 9.24 5.20 -11.81
CA THR A 397 9.78 3.86 -11.59
C THR A 397 10.79 3.87 -10.45
N GLY A 398 10.95 2.74 -9.79
CA GLY A 398 11.96 2.59 -8.75
C GLY A 398 12.56 1.18 -8.72
N GLY A 399 13.55 1.00 -7.88
CA GLY A 399 14.20 -0.29 -7.66
C GLY A 399 14.43 -0.59 -6.21
N HIS A 400 14.23 -1.84 -5.85
CA HIS A 400 14.71 -2.41 -4.61
C HIS A 400 16.15 -2.89 -4.77
N TYR A 401 17.01 -2.44 -3.87
CA TYR A 401 18.40 -2.87 -3.73
C TYR A 401 18.62 -3.34 -2.29
N LEU A 402 19.62 -4.17 -2.03
CA LEU A 402 19.98 -4.52 -0.64
C LEU A 402 20.27 -3.28 0.20
N GLN A 403 20.64 -2.15 -0.43
CA GLN A 403 20.89 -0.86 0.21
C GLN A 403 19.63 0.02 0.40
N GLY A 404 18.45 -0.47 0.07
CA GLY A 404 17.19 0.27 0.20
C GLY A 404 16.44 0.42 -1.10
N SER A 405 15.38 1.22 -1.09
CA SER A 405 14.48 1.43 -2.22
C SER A 405 14.67 2.81 -2.85
N THR A 406 14.39 2.90 -4.15
CA THR A 406 14.41 4.15 -4.90
C THR A 406 13.05 4.40 -5.55
N ASP A 407 12.79 5.67 -5.84
CA ASP A 407 11.62 6.20 -6.51
C ASP A 407 12.06 7.39 -7.36
N ILE A 408 11.94 7.27 -8.69
CA ILE A 408 12.45 8.26 -9.64
C ILE A 408 11.45 8.48 -10.76
N THR A 409 10.90 9.68 -10.84
CA THR A 409 10.12 10.15 -12.00
C THR A 409 10.95 11.03 -12.91
N ARG A 410 10.91 10.79 -14.22
CA ARG A 410 11.50 11.66 -15.26
C ARG A 410 10.58 11.76 -16.47
N THR A 411 10.40 12.99 -16.93
CA THR A 411 9.65 13.30 -18.15
C THR A 411 10.57 13.84 -19.24
N VAL A 412 10.44 13.31 -20.45
CA VAL A 412 11.24 13.73 -21.61
C VAL A 412 10.35 13.99 -22.82
N ALA A 413 10.79 14.92 -23.66
CA ALA A 413 10.18 15.09 -24.97
C ALA A 413 10.72 14.06 -25.96
N ILE A 414 9.84 13.39 -26.66
CA ILE A 414 10.16 12.57 -27.84
C ILE A 414 10.01 13.48 -29.06
N GLY A 415 11.13 13.89 -29.62
CA GLY A 415 11.15 14.95 -30.63
C GLY A 415 10.88 16.35 -30.03
N GLU A 416 10.17 17.19 -30.77
CA GLU A 416 9.88 18.56 -30.36
C GLU A 416 8.55 18.63 -29.58
N ALA A 417 8.58 19.18 -28.36
CA ALA A 417 7.42 19.39 -27.52
C ALA A 417 6.64 20.65 -27.90
N GLY A 418 5.32 20.62 -27.74
CA GLY A 418 4.44 21.77 -27.91
C GLY A 418 4.62 22.84 -26.82
N GLN A 419 3.95 23.97 -27.00
CA GLN A 419 4.08 25.11 -26.05
C GLN A 419 3.41 24.82 -24.71
N VAL A 420 2.29 24.10 -24.72
CA VAL A 420 1.56 23.70 -23.50
C VAL A 420 2.39 22.73 -22.67
N GLU A 421 2.98 21.73 -23.31
CA GLU A 421 3.86 20.76 -22.63
C GLU A 421 5.08 21.45 -22.00
N LYS A 422 5.70 22.39 -22.71
CA LYS A 422 6.83 23.20 -22.20
C LYS A 422 6.40 24.04 -20.97
N GLU A 423 5.22 24.64 -21.01
CA GLU A 423 4.68 25.42 -19.89
C GLU A 423 4.42 24.52 -18.67
N HIS A 424 3.69 23.40 -18.84
CA HIS A 424 3.38 22.48 -17.75
C HIS A 424 4.65 21.85 -17.16
N PHE A 425 5.58 21.39 -18.00
CA PHE A 425 6.88 20.88 -17.55
C PHE A 425 7.62 21.93 -16.68
N THR A 426 7.62 23.20 -17.12
CA THR A 426 8.26 24.30 -16.37
C THR A 426 7.56 24.54 -15.03
N LEU A 427 6.23 24.43 -14.96
CA LEU A 427 5.48 24.58 -13.70
C LEU A 427 5.86 23.47 -12.71
N VAL A 428 5.93 22.21 -13.17
CA VAL A 428 6.34 21.06 -12.34
C VAL A 428 7.76 21.27 -11.78
N VAL A 429 8.72 21.59 -12.64
CA VAL A 429 10.12 21.84 -12.20
C VAL A 429 10.19 22.99 -11.19
N ARG A 430 9.44 24.06 -11.40
CA ARG A 430 9.38 25.19 -10.46
C ARG A 430 8.75 24.78 -9.12
N ALA A 431 7.70 23.97 -9.13
CA ALA A 431 7.04 23.49 -7.93
C ALA A 431 7.99 22.63 -7.10
N MET A 432 8.62 21.63 -7.74
CA MET A 432 9.63 20.77 -7.13
C MET A 432 10.79 21.57 -6.53
N LEU A 433 11.43 22.46 -7.31
CA LEU A 433 12.57 23.24 -6.82
C LEU A 433 12.20 24.18 -5.67
N ARG A 434 10.98 24.71 -5.64
CA ARG A 434 10.50 25.55 -4.53
C ARG A 434 10.34 24.73 -3.26
N LEU A 435 9.73 23.55 -3.36
CA LEU A 435 9.54 22.67 -2.21
C LEU A 435 10.89 22.16 -1.71
N ALA A 436 11.74 21.63 -2.57
CA ALA A 436 13.07 21.12 -2.24
C ALA A 436 14.01 22.18 -1.61
N SER A 437 13.87 23.47 -2.00
CA SER A 437 14.68 24.56 -1.45
C SER A 437 14.07 25.24 -0.22
N THR A 438 12.92 24.77 0.26
CA THR A 438 12.22 25.42 1.37
C THR A 438 12.95 25.20 2.69
N ILE A 439 13.22 26.28 3.41
CA ILE A 439 13.66 26.26 4.80
C ILE A 439 12.44 26.44 5.69
N PHE A 440 12.27 25.54 6.64
CA PHE A 440 11.09 25.53 7.52
C PHE A 440 11.48 25.30 8.99
N LEU A 441 10.58 25.65 9.89
CA LEU A 441 10.80 25.47 11.32
C LEU A 441 10.56 24.01 11.72
N HIS A 442 11.33 23.51 12.69
CA HIS A 442 11.02 22.24 13.36
C HIS A 442 9.59 22.30 13.93
N GLY A 443 8.84 21.20 13.77
CA GLY A 443 7.43 21.16 14.11
C GLY A 443 6.49 21.33 12.90
N CYS A 444 7.01 21.66 11.71
CA CYS A 444 6.24 21.60 10.48
C CYS A 444 5.99 20.14 10.04
N SER A 445 4.83 19.93 9.46
CA SER A 445 4.43 18.69 8.78
C SER A 445 4.33 18.91 7.27
N GLY A 446 4.13 17.84 6.52
CA GLY A 446 3.93 17.93 5.09
C GLY A 446 2.70 18.75 4.68
N THR A 447 1.64 18.75 5.49
CA THR A 447 0.45 19.57 5.25
C THR A 447 0.77 21.08 5.27
N ASN A 448 1.72 21.50 6.12
CA ASN A 448 2.15 22.90 6.15
C ASN A 448 2.94 23.29 4.88
N LEU A 449 3.65 22.34 4.26
CA LEU A 449 4.63 22.62 3.20
C LEU A 449 4.09 22.34 1.79
N ASP A 450 3.12 21.47 1.62
CA ASP A 450 2.57 21.05 0.32
C ASP A 450 2.11 22.25 -0.54
N CYS A 451 1.49 23.26 0.08
CA CYS A 451 1.01 24.42 -0.63
C CYS A 451 2.14 25.24 -1.33
N ILE A 452 3.39 25.07 -0.92
CA ILE A 452 4.55 25.72 -1.55
C ILE A 452 4.75 25.23 -2.98
N ALA A 453 4.55 23.95 -3.21
CA ALA A 453 4.54 23.36 -4.55
C ALA A 453 3.26 23.72 -5.31
N ARG A 454 2.09 23.54 -4.69
CA ARG A 454 0.79 23.72 -5.36
C ARG A 454 0.50 25.16 -5.75
N GLU A 455 0.98 26.15 -5.01
CA GLU A 455 0.80 27.57 -5.30
C GLU A 455 1.23 27.93 -6.74
N VAL A 456 2.25 27.26 -7.28
CA VAL A 456 2.72 27.43 -8.66
C VAL A 456 1.63 27.13 -9.67
N PHE A 457 0.88 26.07 -9.44
CA PHE A 457 -0.25 25.64 -10.29
C PHE A 457 -1.50 26.47 -10.04
N TRP A 458 -1.85 26.75 -8.80
CA TRP A 458 -3.04 27.55 -8.44
C TRP A 458 -3.04 28.93 -9.07
N LYS A 459 -1.86 29.55 -9.21
CA LYS A 459 -1.69 30.84 -9.92
C LYS A 459 -2.09 30.78 -11.41
N LYS A 460 -2.17 29.58 -11.97
CA LYS A 460 -2.59 29.31 -13.34
C LYS A 460 -4.00 28.69 -13.44
N GLY A 461 -4.70 28.55 -12.32
CA GLY A 461 -5.98 27.85 -12.26
C GLY A 461 -5.86 26.33 -12.47
N LEU A 462 -4.65 25.76 -12.26
CA LEU A 462 -4.34 24.35 -12.40
C LEU A 462 -4.21 23.68 -11.03
N ASN A 463 -4.39 22.37 -10.99
CA ASN A 463 -4.13 21.51 -9.83
C ASN A 463 -3.79 20.09 -10.30
N PHE A 464 -3.30 19.24 -9.38
CA PHE A 464 -3.11 17.81 -9.58
C PHE A 464 -3.79 17.02 -8.45
N ASN A 465 -4.27 15.80 -8.74
CA ASN A 465 -5.18 15.02 -7.89
C ASN A 465 -4.49 13.93 -7.07
N HIS A 466 -3.17 14.01 -6.90
CA HIS A 466 -2.38 13.09 -6.07
C HIS A 466 -1.65 13.85 -4.95
N GLY A 467 -0.98 13.13 -4.05
CA GLY A 467 -0.09 13.71 -3.06
C GLY A 467 1.14 14.34 -3.74
N THR A 468 1.74 15.33 -3.12
CA THR A 468 2.99 15.93 -3.62
C THR A 468 4.23 15.14 -3.19
N GLY A 469 4.07 14.16 -2.32
CA GLY A 469 5.13 13.27 -1.88
C GLY A 469 4.75 12.41 -0.69
N HIS A 470 5.56 11.40 -0.43
CA HIS A 470 5.38 10.40 0.63
C HIS A 470 6.73 9.97 1.20
N GLY A 471 6.72 9.39 2.40
CA GLY A 471 7.93 8.76 2.95
C GLY A 471 8.37 7.55 2.13
N VAL A 472 9.66 7.25 2.17
CA VAL A 472 10.27 6.16 1.40
C VAL A 472 10.69 5.02 2.31
N GLY A 473 10.15 3.82 2.08
CA GLY A 473 10.50 2.61 2.81
C GLY A 473 11.90 2.11 2.50
N TYR A 474 12.55 1.50 3.48
CA TYR A 474 13.90 0.95 3.34
C TYR A 474 13.84 -0.55 3.02
N LEU A 475 13.81 -0.89 1.74
CA LEU A 475 13.56 -2.26 1.26
C LEU A 475 12.30 -2.84 1.92
N LEU A 476 11.22 -2.07 1.84
CA LEU A 476 9.87 -2.29 2.34
C LEU A 476 8.89 -1.69 1.33
N ASN A 477 7.61 -1.53 1.68
CA ASN A 477 6.71 -0.76 0.83
C ASN A 477 7.30 0.62 0.51
N ILE A 478 7.25 1.01 -0.76
CA ILE A 478 7.82 2.30 -1.21
C ILE A 478 7.10 3.48 -0.54
N HIS A 479 5.78 3.40 -0.37
CA HIS A 479 4.98 4.41 0.29
C HIS A 479 5.01 4.22 1.81
N GLU A 480 5.99 4.81 2.48
CA GLU A 480 6.15 4.67 3.93
C GLU A 480 5.50 5.85 4.69
N GLY A 481 4.48 5.55 5.51
CA GLY A 481 4.00 6.52 6.50
C GLY A 481 5.00 6.74 7.66
N PRO A 482 4.73 7.72 8.56
CA PRO A 482 3.55 8.57 8.65
C PRO A 482 3.71 9.94 7.98
N ILE A 483 4.82 10.20 7.27
CA ILE A 483 5.08 11.48 6.61
C ILE A 483 4.59 11.50 5.17
N ASN A 484 4.09 12.64 4.74
CA ASN A 484 3.67 12.87 3.36
C ASN A 484 3.62 14.39 3.07
N PHE A 485 3.57 14.75 1.78
CA PHE A 485 3.17 16.08 1.35
C PHE A 485 1.75 16.03 0.80
N ARG A 486 0.77 16.53 1.54
CA ARG A 486 -0.66 16.59 1.16
C ARG A 486 -1.29 17.88 1.69
N TRP A 487 -1.98 18.62 0.84
CA TRP A 487 -2.60 19.90 1.20
C TRP A 487 -3.87 19.77 2.04
N LYS A 488 -4.55 18.62 1.98
CA LYS A 488 -5.68 18.28 2.85
C LYS A 488 -5.19 17.34 3.94
N GLU A 489 -5.56 17.65 5.17
CA GLU A 489 -5.33 16.76 6.29
C GLU A 489 -6.20 15.50 6.16
N GLY A 490 -5.62 14.34 6.43
CA GLY A 490 -6.34 13.09 6.49
C GLY A 490 -7.03 12.89 7.84
N LYS A 491 -7.63 11.71 8.06
CA LYS A 491 -8.21 11.33 9.37
C LYS A 491 -7.16 11.33 10.49
N THR A 492 -5.91 11.01 10.17
CA THR A 492 -4.78 11.06 11.11
C THR A 492 -3.99 12.35 10.88
N PRO A 493 -3.65 13.10 11.94
CA PRO A 493 -2.80 14.28 11.82
C PRO A 493 -1.47 13.96 11.17
N SER A 494 -0.98 14.86 10.31
CA SER A 494 0.33 14.73 9.67
C SER A 494 1.45 14.77 10.71
N GLN A 495 2.36 13.79 10.61
CA GLN A 495 3.57 13.74 11.45
C GLN A 495 4.49 14.92 11.13
N THR A 496 5.11 15.50 12.16
CA THR A 496 6.18 16.50 12.00
C THR A 496 7.46 15.86 11.47
N PHE A 497 8.19 16.61 10.65
CA PHE A 497 9.45 16.15 10.10
C PHE A 497 10.57 16.11 11.14
N GLU A 498 11.29 15.00 11.14
CA GLU A 498 12.51 14.80 11.93
C GLU A 498 13.71 14.57 11.00
N LYS A 499 14.91 14.78 11.54
CA LYS A 499 16.16 14.50 10.83
C LYS A 499 16.18 13.00 10.41
N ASN A 500 16.71 12.74 9.23
CA ASN A 500 16.83 11.40 8.62
C ASN A 500 15.50 10.76 8.18
N MET A 501 14.41 11.47 8.16
CA MET A 501 13.23 11.06 7.39
C MET A 501 13.51 11.29 5.90
N VAL A 502 13.11 10.33 5.08
CA VAL A 502 13.27 10.38 3.61
C VAL A 502 11.90 10.51 2.98
N ILE A 503 11.74 11.49 2.10
CA ILE A 503 10.44 11.81 1.48
C ILE A 503 10.64 12.15 0.00
N THR A 504 9.68 11.78 -0.85
CA THR A 504 9.65 12.16 -2.26
C THR A 504 9.18 13.61 -2.44
N ASP A 505 9.54 14.24 -3.57
CA ASP A 505 9.08 15.55 -4.03
C ASP A 505 8.68 15.44 -5.50
N GLU A 506 7.38 15.22 -5.75
CA GLU A 506 6.80 14.76 -7.01
C GLU A 506 5.49 15.50 -7.37
N PRO A 507 5.53 16.83 -7.46
CA PRO A 507 4.36 17.62 -7.81
C PRO A 507 3.84 17.37 -9.22
#